data_66f0eda3425c974095b69493d5418210
#
_entry.id   66f0eda3425c974095b69493d5418210
#
_cell.length_a   1.000
_cell.length_b   1.000
_cell.length_c   1.000
_cell.angle_alpha   90.00
_cell.angle_beta   90.00
_cell.angle_gamma   90.00
#
_symmetry.space_group_name_H-M   'P 1'
#
loop_
_entity.id
_entity.type
_entity.pdbx_description
1 polymer ?
#
loop_
_entity_poly.entity_id
_entity_poly.type
_entity_poly.pdbx_seq_one_letter_code
_entity_poly.pdbx_strand_id
1 'polypeptide(L)'
;MSKITYIIKASENALNEKTAAILVKIAKSDFITAAQLRDDLAETLNASSVNSNIGVLIKKGFVEKSGDGLIITGEAQDIISNAAVIYAQENAPELLEKRNTRKARPITSDMESDKDFMMDLLKTKDNLFTIKKLDVYRSNFIAVLEKRTFGIRSFEVSNKGNFRISGYKMTEAQVKHFEDLGMKAKHSKNGNVYLDISRNQENIENIINSVDVL
;
A
#
# COMPACT_ATOMS: atom_id res chain seq x y z
N MET A 1 30.17 0.27 -9.30
CA MET A 1 29.90 -0.57 -8.10
C MET A 1 28.84 -1.62 -8.42
N SER A 2 28.94 -2.84 -7.87
CA SER A 2 27.95 -3.87 -8.12
C SER A 2 26.66 -3.58 -7.36
N LYS A 3 25.49 -4.07 -7.86
CA LYS A 3 24.20 -3.92 -7.17
C LYS A 3 24.21 -4.51 -5.75
N ILE A 4 25.05 -5.51 -5.50
CA ILE A 4 25.25 -6.17 -4.20
C ILE A 4 25.82 -5.20 -3.16
N THR A 5 26.72 -4.31 -3.54
CA THR A 5 27.32 -3.32 -2.64
C THR A 5 26.26 -2.40 -2.00
N TYR A 6 25.21 -2.03 -2.76
CA TYR A 6 24.12 -1.20 -2.25
C TYR A 6 23.20 -1.93 -1.28
N ILE A 7 23.04 -3.24 -1.45
CA ILE A 7 22.26 -4.08 -0.51
C ILE A 7 23.02 -4.23 0.80
N ILE A 8 24.35 -4.44 0.74
CA ILE A 8 25.20 -4.46 1.94
C ILE A 8 25.09 -3.14 2.68
N LYS A 9 25.19 -2.01 1.97
CA LYS A 9 25.07 -0.67 2.53
C LYS A 9 23.69 -0.42 3.16
N ALA A 10 22.62 -0.80 2.47
CA ALA A 10 21.25 -0.67 2.96
C ALA A 10 20.93 -1.56 4.16
N SER A 11 21.64 -2.68 4.32
CA SER A 11 21.54 -3.56 5.48
C SER A 11 22.43 -3.13 6.65
N GLU A 12 23.01 -1.93 6.62
CA GLU A 12 23.97 -1.44 7.62
C GLU A 12 25.13 -2.43 7.86
N ASN A 13 25.60 -3.08 6.80
CA ASN A 13 26.59 -4.16 6.81
C ASN A 13 26.17 -5.43 7.55
N ALA A 14 24.87 -5.62 7.81
CA ALA A 14 24.37 -6.89 8.36
C ALA A 14 24.56 -8.06 7.37
N LEU A 15 24.67 -7.78 6.07
CA LEU A 15 24.94 -8.76 5.01
C LEU A 15 26.35 -8.63 4.48
N ASN A 16 26.95 -9.75 4.09
CA ASN A 16 28.17 -9.78 3.29
C ASN A 16 27.84 -10.07 1.81
N GLU A 17 28.84 -10.06 0.93
CA GLU A 17 28.64 -10.26 -0.51
C GLU A 17 27.89 -11.57 -0.84
N LYS A 18 28.22 -12.67 -0.17
CA LYS A 18 27.62 -13.99 -0.41
C LYS A 18 26.16 -14.02 0.05
N THR A 19 25.86 -13.51 1.25
CA THR A 19 24.49 -13.45 1.78
C THR A 19 23.64 -12.49 0.96
N ALA A 20 24.18 -11.34 0.54
CA ALA A 20 23.47 -10.38 -0.30
C ALA A 20 23.18 -10.94 -1.71
N ALA A 21 24.14 -11.67 -2.32
CA ALA A 21 23.91 -12.31 -3.62
C ALA A 21 22.80 -13.37 -3.53
N ILE A 22 22.80 -14.20 -2.49
CA ILE A 22 21.76 -15.21 -2.24
C ILE A 22 20.40 -14.54 -1.99
N LEU A 23 20.35 -13.48 -1.18
CA LEU A 23 19.12 -12.74 -0.91
C LEU A 23 18.52 -12.17 -2.20
N VAL A 24 19.34 -11.58 -3.08
CA VAL A 24 18.89 -11.07 -4.39
C VAL A 24 18.32 -12.17 -5.27
N LYS A 25 18.94 -13.36 -5.23
CA LYS A 25 18.46 -14.48 -6.03
C LYS A 25 17.10 -14.98 -5.56
N ILE A 26 16.91 -15.10 -4.23
CA ILE A 26 15.63 -15.47 -3.64
C ILE A 26 14.57 -14.40 -3.96
N ALA A 27 14.91 -13.11 -3.83
CA ALA A 27 14.00 -12.00 -4.10
C ALA A 27 13.52 -11.88 -5.56
N LYS A 28 14.28 -12.42 -6.51
CA LYS A 28 13.90 -12.46 -7.93
C LYS A 28 12.95 -13.61 -8.28
N SER A 29 12.78 -14.53 -7.37
CA SER A 29 11.93 -15.70 -7.55
C SER A 29 10.76 -15.61 -6.58
N ASP A 30 9.54 -15.85 -7.06
CA ASP A 30 8.35 -15.89 -6.18
C ASP A 30 8.43 -17.06 -5.20
N PHE A 31 9.14 -18.10 -5.60
CA PHE A 31 9.37 -19.33 -4.83
C PHE A 31 10.61 -20.03 -5.40
N ILE A 32 11.61 -20.31 -4.55
CA ILE A 32 12.82 -21.03 -4.94
C ILE A 32 13.22 -22.03 -3.86
N THR A 33 13.54 -23.26 -4.24
CA THR A 33 14.04 -24.27 -3.29
C THR A 33 15.54 -24.09 -3.05
N ALA A 34 16.02 -24.61 -1.91
CA ALA A 34 17.46 -24.60 -1.61
C ALA A 34 18.28 -25.42 -2.63
N ALA A 35 17.68 -26.44 -3.26
CA ALA A 35 18.31 -27.20 -4.34
C ALA A 35 18.51 -26.35 -5.59
N GLN A 36 17.44 -25.72 -6.08
CA GLN A 36 17.51 -24.80 -7.23
C GLN A 36 18.51 -23.66 -7.01
N LEU A 37 18.53 -23.11 -5.79
CA LEU A 37 19.45 -22.03 -5.43
C LEU A 37 20.92 -22.49 -5.45
N ARG A 38 21.22 -23.72 -5.06
CA ARG A 38 22.57 -24.32 -5.19
C ARG A 38 22.97 -24.50 -6.64
N ASP A 39 22.05 -25.01 -7.48
CA ASP A 39 22.30 -25.22 -8.90
C ASP A 39 22.53 -23.89 -9.64
N ASP A 40 21.70 -22.88 -9.32
CA ASP A 40 21.80 -21.53 -9.90
C ASP A 40 23.09 -20.78 -9.54
N LEU A 41 23.69 -21.11 -8.39
CA LEU A 41 24.90 -20.46 -7.88
C LEU A 41 26.15 -21.36 -7.95
N ALA A 42 26.06 -22.55 -8.57
CA ALA A 42 27.12 -23.55 -8.61
C ALA A 42 28.44 -23.02 -9.19
N GLU A 43 28.39 -22.07 -10.13
CA GLU A 43 29.58 -21.45 -10.72
C GLU A 43 30.32 -20.49 -9.77
N THR A 44 29.61 -19.93 -8.76
CA THR A 44 30.15 -18.88 -7.90
C THR A 44 30.30 -19.30 -6.43
N LEU A 45 29.46 -20.21 -5.96
CA LEU A 45 29.43 -20.69 -4.59
C LEU A 45 29.26 -22.20 -4.52
N ASN A 46 30.00 -22.87 -3.65
CA ASN A 46 29.77 -24.28 -3.39
C ASN A 46 28.51 -24.52 -2.56
N ALA A 47 27.92 -25.70 -2.68
CA ALA A 47 26.66 -26.08 -2.04
C ALA A 47 26.65 -25.87 -0.51
N SER A 48 27.75 -26.14 0.16
CA SER A 48 27.88 -25.93 1.62
C SER A 48 27.82 -24.46 1.98
N SER A 49 28.48 -23.60 1.18
CA SER A 49 28.42 -22.14 1.36
C SER A 49 27.01 -21.59 1.13
N VAL A 50 26.30 -22.07 0.10
CA VAL A 50 24.91 -21.67 -0.15
C VAL A 50 24.03 -22.01 1.05
N ASN A 51 24.06 -23.26 1.53
CA ASN A 51 23.25 -23.71 2.67
C ASN A 51 23.56 -22.93 3.95
N SER A 52 24.84 -22.70 4.25
CA SER A 52 25.26 -21.92 5.41
C SER A 52 24.74 -20.48 5.36
N ASN A 53 24.83 -19.83 4.20
CA ASN A 53 24.33 -18.46 4.03
C ASN A 53 22.79 -18.38 4.05
N ILE A 54 22.07 -19.38 3.53
CA ILE A 54 20.61 -19.49 3.73
C ILE A 54 20.28 -19.53 5.22
N GLY A 55 21.00 -20.37 6.00
CA GLY A 55 20.82 -20.43 7.44
C GLY A 55 21.06 -19.09 8.15
N VAL A 56 22.06 -18.32 7.71
CA VAL A 56 22.32 -16.97 8.22
C VAL A 56 21.17 -16.02 7.90
N LEU A 57 20.64 -16.06 6.67
CA LEU A 57 19.51 -15.20 6.26
C LEU A 57 18.24 -15.51 7.04
N ILE A 58 17.95 -16.80 7.29
CA ILE A 58 16.81 -17.22 8.12
C ILE A 58 17.00 -16.76 9.57
N LYS A 59 18.20 -16.98 10.15
CA LYS A 59 18.50 -16.55 11.53
C LYS A 59 18.38 -15.04 11.72
N LYS A 60 18.68 -14.27 10.69
CA LYS A 60 18.55 -12.79 10.68
C LYS A 60 17.13 -12.30 10.36
N GLY A 61 16.19 -13.18 10.06
CA GLY A 61 14.81 -12.81 9.75
C GLY A 61 14.60 -12.24 8.34
N PHE A 62 15.58 -12.37 7.42
CA PHE A 62 15.45 -11.85 6.05
C PHE A 62 14.82 -12.85 5.08
N VAL A 63 14.82 -14.13 5.42
CA VAL A 63 14.25 -15.23 4.62
C VAL A 63 13.45 -16.14 5.53
N GLU A 64 12.33 -16.62 5.03
CA GLU A 64 11.48 -17.61 5.67
C GLU A 64 11.34 -18.86 4.80
N LYS A 65 11.08 -20.01 5.44
CA LYS A 65 10.72 -21.24 4.76
C LYS A 65 9.21 -21.29 4.56
N SER A 66 8.79 -21.56 3.34
CA SER A 66 7.39 -21.82 2.99
C SER A 66 7.31 -23.20 2.32
N GLY A 67 6.99 -24.23 3.08
CA GLY A 67 7.15 -25.63 2.66
C GLY A 67 8.61 -25.94 2.29
N ASP A 68 8.86 -26.40 1.08
CA ASP A 68 10.21 -26.69 0.57
C ASP A 68 10.91 -25.45 -0.03
N GLY A 69 10.21 -24.33 -0.11
CA GLY A 69 10.72 -23.10 -0.73
C GLY A 69 11.19 -22.06 0.27
N LEU A 70 11.89 -21.08 -0.26
CA LEU A 70 12.41 -19.91 0.44
C LEU A 70 11.73 -18.67 -0.12
N ILE A 71 11.28 -17.79 0.77
CA ILE A 71 10.67 -16.49 0.46
C ILE A 71 11.35 -15.40 1.27
N ILE A 72 11.39 -14.18 0.73
CA ILE A 72 11.91 -13.03 1.46
C ILE A 72 10.85 -12.47 2.41
N THR A 73 11.28 -11.94 3.55
CA THR A 73 10.43 -11.24 4.52
C THR A 73 10.20 -9.78 4.12
N GLY A 74 9.25 -9.11 4.80
CA GLY A 74 9.03 -7.67 4.63
C GLY A 74 10.29 -6.84 4.92
N GLU A 75 11.06 -7.20 5.95
CA GLU A 75 12.33 -6.53 6.30
C GLU A 75 13.36 -6.64 5.17
N ALA A 76 13.50 -7.81 4.56
CA ALA A 76 14.38 -7.99 3.40
C ALA A 76 13.91 -7.19 2.18
N GLN A 77 12.60 -7.09 1.97
CA GLN A 77 12.01 -6.27 0.91
C GLN A 77 12.34 -4.79 1.10
N ASP A 78 12.31 -4.30 2.34
CA ASP A 78 12.66 -2.93 2.70
C ASP A 78 14.15 -2.65 2.44
N ILE A 79 15.04 -3.58 2.82
CA ILE A 79 16.48 -3.48 2.51
C ILE A 79 16.72 -3.37 1.00
N ILE A 80 16.07 -4.20 0.19
CA ILE A 80 16.21 -4.18 -1.28
C ILE A 80 15.69 -2.86 -1.85
N SER A 81 14.56 -2.36 -1.33
CA SER A 81 13.96 -1.09 -1.73
C SER A 81 14.88 0.09 -1.38
N ASN A 82 15.44 0.11 -0.17
CA ASN A 82 16.37 1.13 0.27
C ASN A 82 17.68 1.10 -0.54
N ALA A 83 18.20 -0.09 -0.88
CA ALA A 83 19.35 -0.25 -1.74
C ALA A 83 19.13 0.39 -3.13
N ALA A 84 17.92 0.26 -3.68
CA ALA A 84 17.57 0.90 -4.95
C ALA A 84 17.51 2.43 -4.82
N VAL A 85 17.06 2.96 -3.67
CA VAL A 85 17.06 4.41 -3.40
C VAL A 85 18.50 4.94 -3.29
N ILE A 86 19.38 4.26 -2.52
CA ILE A 86 20.79 4.64 -2.38
C ILE A 86 21.49 4.63 -3.75
N TYR A 87 21.24 3.57 -4.55
CA TYR A 87 21.77 3.48 -5.90
C TYR A 87 21.32 4.66 -6.76
N ALA A 88 20.05 5.01 -6.73
CA ALA A 88 19.50 6.11 -7.51
C ALA A 88 20.07 7.47 -7.03
N GLN A 89 20.24 7.68 -5.73
CA GLN A 89 20.85 8.89 -5.18
C GLN A 89 22.29 9.10 -5.68
N GLU A 90 23.07 8.04 -5.78
CA GLU A 90 24.49 8.11 -6.16
C GLU A 90 24.71 8.12 -7.68
N ASN A 91 23.84 7.46 -8.46
CA ASN A 91 24.13 7.23 -9.90
C ASN A 91 23.09 7.83 -10.85
N ALA A 92 21.90 8.18 -10.37
CA ALA A 92 20.81 8.70 -11.20
C ALA A 92 19.84 9.56 -10.37
N PRO A 93 20.31 10.66 -9.74
CA PRO A 93 19.48 11.49 -8.85
C PRO A 93 18.25 12.05 -9.58
N GLU A 94 18.33 12.25 -10.89
CA GLU A 94 17.21 12.70 -11.71
C GLU A 94 16.02 11.72 -11.71
N LEU A 95 16.25 10.43 -11.45
CA LEU A 95 15.16 9.45 -11.31
C LEU A 95 14.38 9.64 -10.00
N LEU A 96 15.04 10.10 -8.96
CA LEU A 96 14.42 10.43 -7.67
C LEU A 96 13.65 11.73 -7.76
N GLU A 97 14.22 12.75 -8.44
CA GLU A 97 13.52 14.01 -8.69
C GLU A 97 12.22 13.79 -9.48
N LYS A 98 12.24 12.95 -10.52
CA LYS A 98 11.04 12.59 -11.28
C LYS A 98 9.97 11.87 -10.44
N ARG A 99 10.35 11.06 -9.45
CA ARG A 99 9.41 10.46 -8.49
C ARG A 99 8.80 11.50 -7.54
N ASN A 100 9.58 12.50 -7.15
CA ASN A 100 9.15 13.57 -6.25
C ASN A 100 8.37 14.69 -6.98
N THR A 101 8.45 14.78 -8.33
CA THR A 101 7.82 15.86 -9.11
C THR A 101 6.32 15.69 -9.34
N ARG A 102 5.70 14.59 -8.95
CA ARG A 102 4.24 14.60 -8.75
C ARG A 102 3.94 15.33 -7.44
N LYS A 103 4.09 16.66 -7.46
CA LYS A 103 3.60 17.51 -6.36
C LYS A 103 2.15 17.09 -6.09
N ALA A 104 1.87 16.72 -4.85
CA ALA A 104 0.51 16.57 -4.41
C ALA A 104 -0.21 17.89 -4.76
N ARG A 105 -1.40 17.81 -5.36
CA ARG A 105 -2.19 19.02 -5.61
C ARG A 105 -2.39 19.72 -4.27
N PRO A 106 -2.28 21.05 -4.21
CA PRO A 106 -2.48 21.75 -2.94
C PRO A 106 -3.89 21.47 -2.41
N ILE A 107 -4.02 21.41 -1.11
CA ILE A 107 -5.32 21.45 -0.43
C ILE A 107 -5.85 22.87 -0.62
N THR A 108 -7.09 22.99 -1.08
CA THR A 108 -7.77 24.29 -1.28
C THR A 108 -8.70 24.57 -0.11
N SER A 109 -9.06 25.84 0.10
CA SER A 109 -10.05 26.26 1.10
C SER A 109 -11.39 25.55 0.93
N ASP A 110 -11.82 25.33 -0.32
CA ASP A 110 -13.07 24.61 -0.62
C ASP A 110 -13.00 23.15 -0.14
N MET A 111 -11.82 22.50 -0.26
CA MET A 111 -11.65 21.14 0.25
C MET A 111 -11.69 21.08 1.78
N GLU A 112 -11.12 22.07 2.45
CA GLU A 112 -11.19 22.18 3.91
C GLU A 112 -12.63 22.41 4.38
N SER A 113 -13.38 23.29 3.70
CA SER A 113 -14.80 23.52 3.96
C SER A 113 -15.62 22.24 3.75
N ASP A 114 -15.43 21.54 2.63
CA ASP A 114 -16.15 20.29 2.34
C ASP A 114 -15.77 19.16 3.31
N LYS A 115 -14.51 19.10 3.74
CA LYS A 115 -14.05 18.18 4.80
C LYS A 115 -14.74 18.46 6.13
N ASP A 116 -14.78 19.73 6.56
CA ASP A 116 -15.43 20.11 7.82
C ASP A 116 -16.92 19.81 7.77
N PHE A 117 -17.59 20.14 6.66
CA PHE A 117 -18.99 19.83 6.42
C PHE A 117 -19.26 18.32 6.48
N MET A 118 -18.44 17.49 5.77
CA MET A 118 -18.53 16.04 5.84
C MET A 118 -18.37 15.52 7.27
N MET A 119 -17.38 16.03 8.01
CA MET A 119 -17.11 15.60 9.37
C MET A 119 -18.25 15.95 10.33
N ASP A 120 -18.86 17.11 10.16
CA ASP A 120 -20.00 17.53 10.98
C ASP A 120 -21.24 16.67 10.69
N LEU A 121 -21.53 16.37 9.42
CA LEU A 121 -22.61 15.43 9.07
C LEU A 121 -22.35 14.01 9.63
N LEU A 122 -21.12 13.50 9.54
CA LEU A 122 -20.80 12.18 10.09
C LEU A 122 -20.95 12.13 11.63
N LYS A 123 -20.73 13.25 12.34
CA LYS A 123 -21.00 13.35 13.79
C LYS A 123 -22.49 13.28 14.11
N THR A 124 -23.36 13.79 13.23
CA THR A 124 -24.83 13.66 13.42
C THR A 124 -25.33 12.22 13.24
N LYS A 125 -24.51 11.36 12.64
CA LYS A 125 -24.76 9.94 12.39
C LYS A 125 -23.92 9.03 13.29
N ASP A 126 -23.60 9.46 14.52
CA ASP A 126 -22.74 8.74 15.46
C ASP A 126 -23.28 7.35 15.86
N ASN A 127 -24.61 7.17 15.78
CA ASN A 127 -25.30 5.88 15.93
C ASN A 127 -24.94 4.86 14.80
N LEU A 128 -24.59 5.33 13.62
CA LEU A 128 -24.23 4.51 12.46
C LEU A 128 -22.72 4.46 12.23
N PHE A 129 -22.03 5.60 12.40
CA PHE A 129 -20.62 5.74 12.04
C PHE A 129 -19.79 6.26 13.21
N THR A 130 -18.87 5.45 13.68
CA THR A 130 -17.82 5.90 14.60
C THR A 130 -16.55 6.16 13.79
N ILE A 131 -16.08 7.41 13.80
CA ILE A 131 -14.86 7.80 13.08
C ILE A 131 -13.66 7.37 13.91
N LYS A 132 -12.83 6.48 13.34
CA LYS A 132 -11.57 6.04 13.94
C LYS A 132 -10.50 7.12 13.87
N LYS A 133 -10.36 7.75 12.69
CA LYS A 133 -9.36 8.78 12.41
C LYS A 133 -9.71 9.54 11.13
N LEU A 134 -9.20 10.76 11.02
CA LEU A 134 -9.14 11.53 9.79
C LEU A 134 -7.70 11.49 9.26
N ASP A 135 -7.50 10.84 8.12
CA ASP A 135 -6.22 10.77 7.44
C ASP A 135 -6.11 11.80 6.32
N VAL A 136 -4.88 12.24 6.04
CA VAL A 136 -4.57 13.01 4.85
C VAL A 136 -3.61 12.20 3.99
N TYR A 137 -4.09 11.76 2.81
CA TYR A 137 -3.29 10.97 1.89
C TYR A 137 -3.32 11.57 0.49
N ARG A 138 -2.15 11.95 -0.05
CA ARG A 138 -2.02 12.60 -1.37
C ARG A 138 -2.95 13.79 -1.54
N SER A 139 -3.06 14.62 -0.51
CA SER A 139 -3.96 15.77 -0.42
C SER A 139 -5.46 15.42 -0.51
N ASN A 140 -5.87 14.22 -0.17
CA ASN A 140 -7.26 13.84 0.05
C ASN A 140 -7.51 13.73 1.55
N PHE A 141 -8.67 14.16 2.01
CA PHE A 141 -9.13 13.95 3.39
C PHE A 141 -9.95 12.67 3.45
N ILE A 142 -9.57 11.73 4.32
CA ILE A 142 -10.19 10.40 4.43
C ILE A 142 -10.66 10.19 5.87
N ALA A 143 -11.97 10.21 6.08
CA ALA A 143 -12.60 9.82 7.34
C ALA A 143 -12.70 8.28 7.38
N VAL A 144 -11.83 7.64 8.13
CA VAL A 144 -11.79 6.18 8.29
C VAL A 144 -12.72 5.78 9.43
N LEU A 145 -13.63 4.84 9.17
CA LEU A 145 -14.57 4.32 10.16
C LEU A 145 -13.93 3.23 11.03
N GLU A 146 -14.34 3.17 12.30
CA GLU A 146 -13.91 2.12 13.21
C GLU A 146 -14.55 0.78 12.84
N LYS A 147 -15.84 0.79 12.52
CA LYS A 147 -16.61 -0.37 12.07
C LYS A 147 -17.10 -0.16 10.65
N ARG A 148 -17.25 -1.24 9.91
CA ARG A 148 -17.79 -1.23 8.54
C ARG A 148 -19.29 -1.33 8.58
N THR A 149 -19.97 -0.22 8.74
CA THR A 149 -21.43 -0.16 8.68
C THR A 149 -21.87 -0.17 7.22
N PHE A 150 -22.76 -1.05 6.83
CA PHE A 150 -23.20 -1.27 5.43
C PHE A 150 -22.05 -1.57 4.46
N GLY A 151 -20.95 -2.18 4.95
CA GLY A 151 -19.76 -2.41 4.14
C GLY A 151 -18.89 -1.18 3.90
N ILE A 152 -19.29 0.02 4.34
CA ILE A 152 -18.55 1.28 4.18
C ILE A 152 -17.35 1.28 5.13
N ARG A 153 -16.18 1.65 4.59
CA ARG A 153 -14.91 1.74 5.33
C ARG A 153 -14.48 3.18 5.60
N SER A 154 -14.72 4.06 4.63
CA SER A 154 -14.32 5.45 4.73
C SER A 154 -15.12 6.33 3.76
N PHE A 155 -15.18 7.60 4.12
CA PHE A 155 -15.62 8.70 3.27
C PHE A 155 -14.40 9.57 2.93
N GLU A 156 -14.34 10.07 1.70
CA GLU A 156 -13.17 10.79 1.20
C GLU A 156 -13.59 12.07 0.45
N VAL A 157 -13.00 13.19 0.83
CA VAL A 157 -13.00 14.45 0.08
C VAL A 157 -11.72 14.50 -0.75
N SER A 158 -11.86 14.36 -2.08
CA SER A 158 -10.73 14.21 -2.98
C SER A 158 -10.28 15.52 -3.59
N ASN A 159 -8.97 15.69 -3.76
CA ASN A 159 -8.37 16.81 -4.49
C ASN A 159 -8.66 16.80 -6.00
N LYS A 160 -9.27 15.74 -6.50
CA LYS A 160 -9.72 15.62 -7.90
C LYS A 160 -11.13 16.15 -8.12
N GLY A 161 -11.75 16.75 -7.10
CA GLY A 161 -13.12 17.26 -7.17
C GLY A 161 -14.18 16.17 -6.99
N ASN A 162 -13.86 15.04 -6.38
CA ASN A 162 -14.81 13.96 -6.08
C ASN A 162 -15.03 13.84 -4.59
N PHE A 163 -16.26 13.48 -4.21
CA PHE A 163 -16.60 12.83 -2.95
C PHE A 163 -16.69 11.33 -3.20
N ARG A 164 -16.08 10.52 -2.33
CA ARG A 164 -15.96 9.08 -2.49
C ARG A 164 -16.38 8.33 -1.25
N ILE A 165 -17.09 7.21 -1.46
CA ILE A 165 -17.24 6.13 -0.48
C ILE A 165 -16.29 5.00 -0.87
N SER A 166 -15.50 4.51 0.09
CA SER A 166 -14.76 3.27 -0.06
C SER A 166 -15.42 2.18 0.76
N GLY A 167 -15.86 1.11 0.09
CA GLY A 167 -16.54 -0.03 0.70
C GLY A 167 -15.77 -1.34 0.51
N TYR A 168 -16.19 -2.35 1.27
CA TYR A 168 -15.69 -3.71 1.15
C TYR A 168 -16.82 -4.71 1.34
N LYS A 169 -17.00 -5.63 0.39
CA LYS A 169 -18.08 -6.63 0.38
C LYS A 169 -19.47 -6.00 0.57
N MET A 170 -19.69 -4.85 -0.05
CA MET A 170 -21.02 -4.26 -0.14
C MET A 170 -21.93 -5.16 -0.97
N THR A 171 -23.20 -5.28 -0.57
CA THR A 171 -24.20 -6.00 -1.35
C THR A 171 -24.56 -5.22 -2.62
N GLU A 172 -25.09 -5.91 -3.63
CA GLU A 172 -25.57 -5.26 -4.86
C GLU A 172 -26.63 -4.20 -4.58
N ALA A 173 -27.54 -4.46 -3.62
CA ALA A 173 -28.57 -3.50 -3.22
C ALA A 173 -27.96 -2.22 -2.63
N GLN A 174 -26.91 -2.35 -1.78
CA GLN A 174 -26.22 -1.19 -1.21
C GLN A 174 -25.47 -0.38 -2.28
N VAL A 175 -24.81 -1.06 -3.22
CA VAL A 175 -24.14 -0.37 -4.34
C VAL A 175 -25.14 0.36 -5.20
N LYS A 176 -26.25 -0.33 -5.58
CA LYS A 176 -27.32 0.24 -6.39
C LYS A 176 -27.97 1.45 -5.73
N HIS A 177 -28.20 1.42 -4.41
CA HIS A 177 -28.72 2.57 -3.67
C HIS A 177 -27.89 3.84 -3.93
N PHE A 178 -26.55 3.75 -3.86
CA PHE A 178 -25.69 4.89 -4.14
C PHE A 178 -25.60 5.24 -5.62
N GLU A 179 -25.70 4.26 -6.52
CA GLU A 179 -25.77 4.51 -7.97
C GLU A 179 -27.06 5.26 -8.36
N ASP A 180 -28.19 4.93 -7.74
CA ASP A 180 -29.47 5.62 -7.94
C ASP A 180 -29.40 7.11 -7.46
N LEU A 181 -28.47 7.44 -6.55
CA LEU A 181 -28.14 8.79 -6.12
C LEU A 181 -27.07 9.47 -7.00
N GLY A 182 -26.67 8.84 -8.11
CA GLY A 182 -25.74 9.41 -9.08
C GLY A 182 -24.26 9.10 -8.85
N MET A 183 -23.93 8.23 -7.87
CA MET A 183 -22.55 7.80 -7.69
C MET A 183 -22.14 6.79 -8.78
N LYS A 184 -20.88 6.83 -9.17
CA LYS A 184 -20.30 5.86 -10.12
C LYS A 184 -19.50 4.80 -9.39
N ALA A 185 -19.95 3.55 -9.48
CA ALA A 185 -19.27 2.41 -8.84
C ALA A 185 -18.10 1.90 -9.67
N LYS A 186 -17.03 1.54 -8.96
CA LYS A 186 -15.86 0.80 -9.49
C LYS A 186 -15.57 -0.37 -8.57
N HIS A 187 -15.60 -1.57 -9.11
CA HIS A 187 -15.31 -2.80 -8.39
C HIS A 187 -13.86 -3.22 -8.56
N SER A 188 -13.25 -3.68 -7.47
CA SER A 188 -11.93 -4.30 -7.48
C SER A 188 -12.05 -5.82 -7.34
N LYS A 189 -11.11 -6.56 -7.93
CA LYS A 189 -11.03 -8.03 -7.82
C LYS A 189 -11.01 -8.55 -6.36
N ASN A 190 -10.58 -7.72 -5.42
CA ASN A 190 -10.45 -8.06 -4.00
C ASN A 190 -11.72 -7.75 -3.16
N GLY A 191 -12.87 -7.49 -3.80
CA GLY A 191 -14.12 -7.17 -3.13
C GLY A 191 -14.21 -5.73 -2.60
N ASN A 192 -13.28 -4.85 -2.95
CA ASN A 192 -13.41 -3.42 -2.66
C ASN A 192 -14.33 -2.78 -3.71
N VAL A 193 -15.14 -1.83 -3.22
CA VAL A 193 -16.02 -1.00 -4.04
C VAL A 193 -15.67 0.46 -3.78
N TYR A 194 -15.54 1.24 -4.84
CA TYR A 194 -15.32 2.68 -4.77
C TYR A 194 -16.47 3.37 -5.50
N LEU A 195 -17.16 4.25 -4.80
CA LEU A 195 -18.31 4.99 -5.29
C LEU A 195 -17.92 6.48 -5.34
N ASP A 196 -17.92 7.06 -6.51
CA ASP A 196 -17.47 8.45 -6.77
C ASP A 196 -18.64 9.32 -7.26
N ILE A 197 -18.78 10.53 -6.71
CA ILE A 197 -19.66 11.60 -7.21
C ILE A 197 -18.91 12.92 -7.22
N SER A 198 -19.40 13.92 -7.95
CA SER A 198 -18.84 15.28 -7.92
C SER A 198 -18.88 15.84 -6.50
N ARG A 199 -17.77 16.43 -6.05
CA ARG A 199 -17.65 17.02 -4.72
C ARG A 199 -18.36 18.37 -4.67
N ASN A 200 -19.43 18.46 -3.93
CA ASN A 200 -20.10 19.66 -3.44
C ASN A 200 -20.88 19.29 -2.17
N GLN A 201 -21.25 20.28 -1.39
CA GLN A 201 -21.94 20.05 -0.11
C GLN A 201 -23.28 19.35 -0.26
N GLU A 202 -24.05 19.68 -1.30
CA GLU A 202 -25.33 19.04 -1.61
C GLU A 202 -25.18 17.52 -1.83
N ASN A 203 -24.22 17.11 -2.64
CA ASN A 203 -23.95 15.69 -2.87
C ASN A 203 -23.44 14.99 -1.60
N ILE A 204 -22.56 15.64 -0.84
CA ILE A 204 -22.05 15.10 0.42
C ILE A 204 -23.22 14.87 1.39
N GLU A 205 -24.10 15.85 1.55
CA GLU A 205 -25.27 15.78 2.42
C GLU A 205 -26.24 14.70 1.97
N ASN A 206 -26.62 14.68 0.71
CA ASN A 206 -27.54 13.69 0.14
C ASN A 206 -27.03 12.27 0.35
N ILE A 207 -25.74 12.03 0.09
CA ILE A 207 -25.14 10.70 0.24
C ILE A 207 -25.06 10.27 1.70
N ILE A 208 -24.60 11.14 2.61
CA ILE A 208 -24.47 10.78 4.04
C ILE A 208 -25.86 10.59 4.66
N ASN A 209 -26.84 11.42 4.33
CA ASN A 209 -28.19 11.25 4.84
C ASN A 209 -28.94 10.03 4.29
N SER A 210 -28.61 9.59 3.08
CA SER A 210 -29.24 8.42 2.47
C SER A 210 -28.93 7.10 3.17
N VAL A 211 -27.89 7.05 4.00
CA VAL A 211 -27.52 5.82 4.74
C VAL A 211 -28.54 5.41 5.80
N ASP A 212 -29.45 6.29 6.19
CA ASP A 212 -30.52 5.97 7.15
C ASP A 212 -31.54 4.98 6.60
N VAL A 213 -31.58 4.76 5.29
CA VAL A 213 -32.53 3.87 4.61
C VAL A 213 -31.88 2.58 4.08
N LEU A 214 -30.58 2.37 4.35
CA LEU A 214 -29.85 1.15 4.04
C LEU A 214 -30.04 0.10 5.13
#